data_3fb2bf06becba0685451491af268e1c3
#
_entry.id   3fb2bf06becba0685451491af268e1c3
#
_cell.length_a   1.000
_cell.length_b   1.000
_cell.length_c   1.000
_cell.angle_alpha   90.00
_cell.angle_beta   90.00
_cell.angle_gamma   90.00
#
_symmetry.space_group_name_H-M   'P 1'
#
loop_
_entity.id
_entity.type
_entity.pdbx_description
1 polymer ?
#
loop_
_entity_poly.entity_id
_entity_poly.type
_entity_poly.pdbx_seq_one_letter_code
_entity_poly.pdbx_strand_id
1 'polypeptide(L)'
;ALEASVRYAAVDMGQQKVRVNAISAGPIKTLAASGIGDFRKILHWNELNAPLGANVTQEQVGRAALALLSPLGEAITGEVLHVDNGYNKIAMLNIHKTHELAEVLADF
;
A
#
# COMPACT_ATOMS: atom_id res chain seq x y z
N ALA A 1 -15.14 3.85 -2.64
CA ALA A 1 -16.01 4.39 -1.57
C ALA A 1 -15.22 4.83 -0.35
N LEU A 2 -14.30 4.01 0.15
CA LEU A 2 -13.53 4.34 1.35
C LEU A 2 -12.69 5.61 1.17
N GLU A 3 -11.98 5.74 0.06
CA GLU A 3 -11.14 6.92 -0.20
C GLU A 3 -11.97 8.19 -0.32
N ALA A 4 -13.15 8.11 -0.93
CA ALA A 4 -14.08 9.24 -0.98
C ALA A 4 -14.55 9.61 0.43
N SER A 5 -14.87 8.61 1.26
CA SER A 5 -15.28 8.83 2.64
C SER A 5 -14.19 9.54 3.46
N VAL A 6 -12.92 9.21 3.22
CA VAL A 6 -11.79 9.88 3.88
C VAL A 6 -11.78 11.38 3.53
N ARG A 7 -11.95 11.71 2.26
CA ARG A 7 -11.94 13.12 1.81
C ARG A 7 -13.10 13.90 2.42
N TYR A 8 -14.32 13.34 2.37
CA TYR A 8 -15.49 14.00 2.94
C TYR A 8 -15.38 14.14 4.45
N ALA A 9 -14.96 13.08 5.15
CA ALA A 9 -14.80 13.13 6.59
C ALA A 9 -13.71 14.13 7.02
N ALA A 10 -12.63 14.23 6.25
CA ALA A 10 -11.56 15.17 6.54
C ALA A 10 -12.06 16.62 6.50
N VAL A 11 -12.88 16.95 5.50
CA VAL A 11 -13.46 18.30 5.37
C VAL A 11 -14.44 18.56 6.52
N ASP A 12 -15.31 17.61 6.80
CA ASP A 12 -16.34 17.77 7.82
C ASP A 12 -15.74 17.88 9.23
N MET A 13 -14.83 16.98 9.57
CA MET A 13 -14.23 16.90 10.90
C MET A 13 -13.09 17.90 11.11
N GLY A 14 -12.61 18.51 10.06
CA GLY A 14 -11.55 19.51 10.15
C GLY A 14 -11.93 20.71 10.98
N GLN A 15 -13.23 21.03 11.05
CA GLN A 15 -13.73 22.10 11.90
C GLN A 15 -13.47 21.86 13.40
N GLN A 16 -13.43 20.58 13.78
CA GLN A 16 -13.11 20.17 15.15
C GLN A 16 -11.62 19.87 15.33
N LYS A 17 -10.80 20.20 14.34
CA LYS A 17 -9.35 19.92 14.36
C LYS A 17 -9.03 18.43 14.39
N VAL A 18 -9.92 17.61 13.83
CA VAL A 18 -9.71 16.18 13.68
C VAL A 18 -9.23 15.90 12.25
N ARG A 19 -8.11 15.21 12.13
CA ARG A 19 -7.55 14.80 10.86
C ARG A 19 -8.03 13.41 10.50
N VAL A 20 -8.30 13.19 9.21
CA VAL A 20 -8.75 11.90 8.70
C VAL A 20 -7.91 11.55 7.47
N ASN A 21 -7.14 10.50 7.58
CA ASN A 21 -6.27 10.02 6.50
C ASN A 21 -6.44 8.51 6.34
N ALA A 22 -5.96 7.98 5.24
CA ALA A 22 -5.92 6.55 4.99
C ALA A 22 -4.54 6.13 4.53
N ILE A 23 -4.23 4.86 4.70
CA ILE A 23 -3.04 4.23 4.16
C ILE A 23 -3.49 3.18 3.14
N SER A 24 -2.91 3.27 1.93
CA SER A 24 -3.06 2.24 0.91
C SER A 24 -1.78 1.41 0.91
N ALA A 25 -1.84 0.29 1.61
CA ALA A 25 -0.68 -0.59 1.76
C ALA A 25 -0.57 -1.55 0.58
N GLY A 26 0.65 -1.91 0.22
CA GLY A 26 0.91 -3.02 -0.68
C GLY A 26 0.53 -4.35 -0.03
N PRO A 27 0.63 -5.47 -0.76
CA PRO A 27 0.28 -6.77 -0.20
C PRO A 27 1.21 -7.12 0.96
N ILE A 28 0.62 -7.56 2.06
CA ILE A 28 1.34 -7.93 3.28
C ILE A 28 0.93 -9.35 3.65
N LYS A 29 1.93 -10.17 3.98
CA LYS A 29 1.69 -11.54 4.43
C LYS A 29 1.14 -11.50 5.85
N THR A 30 -0.17 -11.69 5.99
CA THR A 30 -0.87 -11.76 7.27
C THR A 30 -1.64 -13.07 7.38
N LEU A 31 -2.12 -13.40 8.56
CA LEU A 31 -2.97 -14.57 8.76
C LEU A 31 -4.25 -14.47 7.90
N ALA A 32 -4.86 -13.30 7.86
CA ALA A 32 -6.05 -13.05 7.05
C ALA A 32 -5.76 -13.21 5.56
N ALA A 33 -4.63 -12.68 5.09
CA ALA A 33 -4.20 -12.76 3.70
C ALA A 33 -3.88 -14.20 3.29
N SER A 34 -3.39 -15.03 4.21
CA SER A 34 -3.04 -16.43 3.91
C SER A 34 -4.26 -17.27 3.49
N GLY A 35 -5.48 -16.80 3.79
CA GLY A 35 -6.72 -17.43 3.34
C GLY A 35 -7.11 -17.08 1.92
N ILE A 36 -6.42 -16.15 1.28
CA ILE A 36 -6.68 -15.76 -0.11
C ILE A 36 -5.90 -16.70 -1.03
N GLY A 37 -6.63 -17.34 -1.98
CA GLY A 37 -5.99 -18.19 -2.97
C GLY A 37 -4.96 -17.44 -3.80
N ASP A 38 -3.83 -18.09 -4.08
CA ASP A 38 -2.75 -17.51 -4.89
C ASP A 38 -2.07 -16.26 -4.31
N PHE A 39 -2.29 -15.98 -3.02
CA PHE A 39 -1.70 -14.79 -2.39
C PHE A 39 -0.16 -14.79 -2.46
N ARG A 40 0.45 -15.97 -2.33
CA ARG A 40 1.91 -16.10 -2.47
C ARG A 40 2.39 -15.64 -3.85
N LYS A 41 1.63 -15.94 -4.90
CA LYS A 41 1.95 -15.50 -6.27
C LYS A 41 1.80 -14.00 -6.41
N ILE A 42 0.79 -13.42 -5.78
CA ILE A 42 0.58 -11.97 -5.74
C ILE A 42 1.77 -11.29 -5.07
N LEU A 43 2.23 -11.82 -3.94
CA LEU A 43 3.41 -11.31 -3.24
C LEU A 43 4.66 -11.35 -4.12
N HIS A 44 4.89 -12.47 -4.78
CA HIS A 44 6.07 -12.63 -5.64
C HIS A 44 6.01 -11.69 -6.85
N TRP A 45 4.85 -11.59 -7.49
CA TRP A 45 4.61 -10.66 -8.58
C TRP A 45 4.87 -9.22 -8.17
N ASN A 46 4.36 -8.81 -7.03
CA ASN A 46 4.53 -7.45 -6.52
C ASN A 46 6.00 -7.15 -6.22
N GLU A 47 6.70 -8.10 -5.60
CA GLU A 47 8.11 -7.97 -5.29
C GLU A 47 8.96 -7.72 -6.55
N LEU A 48 8.66 -8.46 -7.63
CA LEU A 48 9.41 -8.35 -8.87
C LEU A 48 9.18 -7.01 -9.58
N ASN A 49 8.01 -6.43 -9.45
CA ASN A 49 7.63 -5.22 -10.19
C ASN A 49 7.71 -3.94 -9.38
N ALA A 50 7.64 -3.99 -8.06
CA ALA A 50 7.70 -2.78 -7.23
C ALA A 50 9.04 -2.06 -7.44
N PRO A 51 9.04 -0.74 -7.61
CA PRO A 51 10.27 0.02 -7.82
C PRO A 51 11.36 -0.23 -6.78
N LEU A 52 11.00 -0.42 -5.50
CA LEU A 52 11.98 -0.70 -4.46
C LEU A 52 12.33 -2.19 -4.35
N GLY A 53 11.74 -3.05 -5.21
CA GLY A 53 12.12 -4.45 -5.32
C GLY A 53 11.77 -5.33 -4.13
N ALA A 54 10.79 -4.93 -3.36
CA ALA A 54 10.39 -5.66 -2.15
C ALA A 54 8.91 -5.47 -1.86
N ASN A 55 8.34 -6.35 -1.08
CA ASN A 55 7.02 -6.15 -0.50
C ASN A 55 7.13 -5.33 0.79
N VAL A 56 6.10 -4.55 1.06
CA VAL A 56 6.03 -3.77 2.30
C VAL A 56 5.79 -4.71 3.48
N THR A 57 6.33 -4.35 4.64
CA THR A 57 6.13 -5.09 5.88
C THR A 57 5.10 -4.41 6.77
N GLN A 58 4.53 -5.18 7.72
CA GLN A 58 3.62 -4.62 8.72
C GLN A 58 4.29 -3.49 9.52
N GLU A 59 5.57 -3.66 9.85
CA GLU A 59 6.31 -2.64 10.58
C GLU A 59 6.43 -1.34 9.78
N GLN A 60 6.69 -1.43 8.49
CA GLN A 60 6.79 -0.25 7.63
C GLN A 60 5.47 0.49 7.53
N VAL A 61 4.37 -0.24 7.42
CA VAL A 61 3.03 0.36 7.42
C VAL A 61 2.74 1.01 8.78
N GLY A 62 3.12 0.35 9.87
CA GLY A 62 2.98 0.90 11.21
C GLY A 62 3.77 2.18 11.41
N ARG A 63 4.99 2.26 10.88
CA ARG A 63 5.80 3.49 10.94
C ARG A 63 5.17 4.64 10.16
N ALA A 64 4.61 4.35 8.98
CA ALA A 64 3.89 5.35 8.20
C ALA A 64 2.66 5.86 8.96
N ALA A 65 1.91 4.95 9.58
CA ALA A 65 0.76 5.32 10.42
C ALA A 65 1.20 6.19 11.60
N LEU A 66 2.30 5.83 12.26
CA LEU A 66 2.83 6.61 13.36
C LEU A 66 3.18 8.03 12.91
N ALA A 67 3.80 8.20 11.75
CA ALA A 67 4.13 9.51 11.20
C ALA A 67 2.86 10.34 10.97
N LEU A 68 1.81 9.74 10.40
CA LEU A 68 0.55 10.44 10.17
C LEU A 68 -0.14 10.84 11.47
N LEU A 69 -0.07 9.99 12.50
CA LEU A 69 -0.76 10.22 13.78
C LEU A 69 0.04 11.11 14.75
N SER A 70 1.32 11.31 14.47
CA SER A 70 2.20 12.11 15.31
C SER A 70 2.20 13.58 14.87
N PRO A 71 2.89 14.48 15.61
CA PRO A 71 3.06 15.87 15.18
C PRO A 71 3.70 16.02 13.80
N LEU A 72 4.42 15.01 13.31
CA LEU A 72 4.98 15.03 11.95
C LEU A 72 3.89 15.17 10.90
N GLY A 73 2.70 14.66 11.17
CA GLY A 73 1.57 14.72 10.25
C GLY A 73 0.54 15.81 10.58
N GLU A 74 0.85 16.76 11.44
CA GLU A 74 -0.15 17.70 11.99
C GLU A 74 -0.89 18.53 10.95
N ALA A 75 -0.30 18.75 9.79
CA ALA A 75 -0.91 19.50 8.70
C ALA A 75 -1.44 18.60 7.57
N ILE A 76 -1.52 17.29 7.80
CA ILE A 76 -1.96 16.32 6.79
C ILE A 76 -3.36 15.82 7.14
N THR A 77 -4.31 16.06 6.25
CA THR A 77 -5.67 15.51 6.37
C THR A 77 -6.26 15.28 4.98
N GLY A 78 -7.14 14.31 4.85
CA GLY A 78 -7.77 13.98 3.59
C GLY A 78 -6.88 13.21 2.62
N GLU A 79 -5.73 12.73 3.06
CA GLU A 79 -4.78 12.05 2.20
C GLU A 79 -4.95 10.53 2.24
N VAL A 80 -4.67 9.91 1.10
CA VAL A 80 -4.48 8.48 0.98
C VAL A 80 -3.00 8.26 0.72
N LEU A 81 -2.27 7.81 1.72
CA LEU A 81 -0.82 7.62 1.63
C LEU A 81 -0.52 6.20 1.15
N HIS A 82 0.14 6.08 0.01
CA HIS A 82 0.58 4.79 -0.50
C HIS A 82 1.85 4.34 0.22
N VAL A 83 1.80 3.12 0.76
CA VAL A 83 2.94 2.48 1.42
C VAL A 83 3.11 1.11 0.78
N ASP A 84 3.70 1.08 -0.40
CA ASP A 84 3.71 -0.10 -1.28
C ASP A 84 5.00 -0.23 -2.10
N ASN A 85 6.07 0.37 -1.64
CA ASN A 85 7.36 0.38 -2.34
C ASN A 85 7.29 0.90 -3.78
N GLY A 86 6.31 1.78 -4.05
CA GLY A 86 6.16 2.43 -5.33
C GLY A 86 5.33 1.69 -6.36
N TYR A 87 4.77 0.54 -6.01
CA TYR A 87 4.00 -0.27 -6.96
C TYR A 87 2.89 0.51 -7.65
N ASN A 88 2.21 1.42 -6.95
CA ASN A 88 1.12 2.20 -7.53
C ASN A 88 1.55 3.15 -8.65
N LYS A 89 2.86 3.33 -8.85
CA LYS A 89 3.40 4.25 -9.87
C LYS A 89 3.76 3.56 -11.18
N ILE A 90 3.76 2.24 -11.22
CA ILE A 90 4.18 1.51 -12.41
C ILE A 90 2.99 1.20 -13.31
N ALA A 91 3.25 1.16 -14.61
CA ALA A 91 2.30 0.70 -15.62
C ALA A 91 2.84 -0.49 -16.42
N MET A 92 4.15 -0.61 -16.52
CA MET A 92 4.82 -1.71 -17.24
C MET A 92 5.45 -2.68 -16.27
N LEU A 93 5.57 -3.91 -16.70
CA LEU A 93 6.30 -4.94 -15.98
C LEU A 93 7.80 -4.59 -15.93
N ASN A 94 8.48 -5.09 -14.91
CA ASN A 94 9.91 -4.91 -14.80
C ASN A 94 10.62 -5.70 -15.90
N ILE A 95 11.14 -5.01 -16.92
CA ILE A 95 11.77 -5.61 -18.08
C ILE A 95 13.07 -6.35 -17.75
N HIS A 96 13.65 -6.08 -16.59
CA HIS A 96 14.86 -6.76 -16.11
C HIS A 96 14.53 -8.08 -15.40
N LYS A 97 13.26 -8.39 -15.20
CA LYS A 97 12.78 -9.57 -14.48
C LYS A 97 11.81 -10.39 -15.33
N THR A 98 11.89 -10.29 -16.66
CA THR A 98 10.94 -10.96 -17.56
C THR A 98 10.92 -12.47 -17.39
N HIS A 99 12.08 -13.09 -17.15
CA HIS A 99 12.15 -14.54 -16.96
C HIS A 99 11.41 -14.98 -15.69
N GLU A 100 11.69 -14.31 -14.58
CA GLU A 100 11.05 -14.58 -13.29
C GLU A 100 9.55 -14.31 -13.35
N LEU A 101 9.14 -13.25 -14.04
CA LEU A 101 7.73 -12.91 -14.23
C LEU A 101 7.00 -13.97 -15.05
N ALA A 102 7.65 -14.49 -16.09
CA ALA A 102 7.08 -15.56 -16.90
C ALA A 102 6.86 -16.84 -16.08
N GLU A 103 7.79 -17.16 -15.19
CA GLU A 103 7.64 -18.30 -14.28
C GLU A 103 6.45 -18.14 -13.34
N VAL A 104 6.26 -16.93 -12.78
CA VAL A 104 5.12 -16.65 -11.92
C VAL A 104 3.81 -16.82 -12.70
N LEU A 105 3.74 -16.29 -13.91
CA LEU A 105 2.54 -16.40 -14.76
C LEU A 105 2.23 -17.85 -15.12
N ALA A 106 3.25 -18.67 -15.33
CA ALA A 106 3.06 -20.08 -15.67
C ALA A 106 2.39 -20.85 -14.53
N ASP A 107 2.55 -20.40 -13.28
CA ASP A 107 1.96 -21.03 -12.10
C ASP A 107 0.52 -20.61 -11.82
N PHE A 108 0.02 -19.59 -12.49
CA PHE A 108 -1.37 -19.21 -12.40
C PHE A 108 -2.22 -20.12 -13.29
#